data_894bfa373c4e90526b34662ca7a989b2
#
_entry.id   894bfa373c4e90526b34662ca7a989b2
#
_cell.length_a   1.000
_cell.length_b   1.000
_cell.length_c   1.000
_cell.angle_alpha   90.00
_cell.angle_beta   90.00
_cell.angle_gamma   90.00
#
_symmetry.space_group_name_H-M   'P 1'
#
loop_
_entity.id
_entity.type
_entity.pdbx_description
1 polymer ?
#
loop_
_entity_poly.entity_id
_entity_poly.type
_entity_poly.pdbx_seq_one_letter_code
_entity_poly.pdbx_strand_id
1 'polypeptide(L)'
;SSTIHMISAYATANKLVLGQLKTDKKSNEITAIPELLKLLDLRGALVSIDAMACQTKIAKTIIEQNGDYLLAVKGNQGNLSKAVLHAFSALRNDASSLAALQTEKQHGRIESRLCHVLDASTLEGNFSRWKGLKTLAMITSFRTEKGKPVSMEYRYYISSKIMSAEQVASAVREH
;
A
#
# COMPACT_ATOMS: atom_id res chain seq x y z
N SER A 1 -27.15 -12.69 -2.93
CA SER A 1 -26.66 -11.91 -1.81
C SER A 1 -25.60 -10.93 -2.28
N SER A 2 -25.81 -9.66 -2.02
CA SER A 2 -24.87 -8.62 -2.34
C SER A 2 -23.57 -8.83 -1.54
N THR A 3 -22.45 -8.96 -2.22
CA THR A 3 -21.16 -8.97 -1.57
C THR A 3 -20.86 -7.52 -1.14
N ILE A 4 -20.84 -7.27 0.14
CA ILE A 4 -20.51 -5.95 0.69
C ILE A 4 -19.00 -5.84 0.70
N HIS A 5 -18.45 -4.98 -0.14
CA HIS A 5 -17.06 -4.61 -0.09
C HIS A 5 -16.90 -3.38 0.79
N MET A 6 -16.00 -3.48 1.73
CA MET A 6 -15.78 -2.45 2.73
C MET A 6 -14.46 -1.74 2.45
N ILE A 7 -14.55 -0.45 2.17
CA ILE A 7 -13.43 0.46 2.07
C ILE A 7 -13.52 1.39 3.28
N SER A 8 -12.53 1.38 4.15
CA SER A 8 -12.58 2.17 5.38
C SER A 8 -12.00 3.56 5.20
N ALA A 9 -12.73 4.60 5.58
CA ALA A 9 -12.22 5.96 5.60
C ALA A 9 -12.31 6.55 6.99
N TYR A 10 -11.22 7.03 7.49
CA TYR A 10 -11.21 7.99 8.57
C TYR A 10 -10.12 9.01 8.32
N ALA A 11 -10.34 10.24 8.78
CA ALA A 11 -9.39 11.31 8.60
C ALA A 11 -8.62 11.52 9.91
N THR A 12 -7.33 11.39 9.86
CA THR A 12 -6.42 11.90 10.87
C THR A 12 -5.64 13.06 10.27
N ALA A 13 -4.96 13.88 11.09
CA ALA A 13 -4.40 15.17 10.71
C ALA A 13 -3.63 15.25 9.40
N ASN A 14 -3.26 14.27 8.67
CA ASN A 14 -2.64 14.27 7.35
C ASN A 14 -2.83 12.93 6.63
N LYS A 15 -3.80 12.14 7.08
CA LYS A 15 -4.06 10.81 6.54
C LYS A 15 -5.54 10.61 6.33
N LEU A 16 -5.90 10.05 5.20
CA LEU A 16 -7.23 9.54 4.93
C LEU A 16 -7.08 8.08 4.54
N VAL A 17 -7.61 7.18 5.38
CA VAL A 17 -7.78 5.78 5.03
C VAL A 17 -9.20 5.64 4.52
N LEU A 18 -9.39 5.20 3.28
CA LEU A 18 -10.72 5.00 2.75
C LEU A 18 -11.40 3.85 3.47
N GLY A 19 -12.41 4.17 4.17
CA GLY A 19 -13.16 3.30 4.96
C GLY A 19 -14.34 2.67 4.35
N GLN A 20 -15.46 2.51 4.74
CA GLN A 20 -16.46 1.59 4.26
C GLN A 20 -17.34 2.19 3.19
N LEU A 21 -17.07 1.85 1.94
CA LEU A 21 -18.00 2.05 0.86
C LEU A 21 -18.74 0.74 0.60
N LYS A 22 -20.03 0.71 0.80
CA LYS A 22 -20.84 -0.45 0.47
C LYS A 22 -21.20 -0.42 -1.01
N THR A 23 -20.84 -1.48 -1.71
CA THR A 23 -21.24 -1.65 -3.11
C THR A 23 -21.92 -3.00 -3.28
N ASP A 24 -22.89 -3.05 -4.18
CA ASP A 24 -23.65 -4.26 -4.42
C ASP A 24 -22.87 -5.30 -5.22
N LYS A 25 -21.85 -4.87 -5.92
CA LYS A 25 -21.02 -5.74 -6.77
C LYS A 25 -19.55 -5.31 -6.70
N LYS A 26 -18.66 -6.29 -6.73
CA LYS A 26 -17.21 -6.08 -6.69
C LYS A 26 -16.72 -5.13 -7.80
N SER A 27 -17.29 -5.20 -9.00
CA SER A 27 -16.95 -4.31 -10.11
C SER A 27 -17.33 -2.85 -9.85
N ASN A 28 -18.38 -2.61 -9.05
CA ASN A 28 -18.86 -1.28 -8.74
C ASN A 28 -17.98 -0.57 -7.68
N GLU A 29 -17.32 -1.33 -6.82
CA GLU A 29 -16.38 -0.79 -5.83
C GLU A 29 -15.25 -0.01 -6.49
N ILE A 30 -14.62 -0.58 -7.51
CA ILE A 30 -13.51 0.03 -8.23
C ILE A 30 -13.95 1.32 -8.94
N THR A 31 -15.13 1.34 -9.52
CA THR A 31 -15.69 2.53 -10.18
C THR A 31 -16.18 3.58 -9.19
N ALA A 32 -16.63 3.16 -8.02
CA ALA A 32 -17.15 4.07 -7.00
C ALA A 32 -16.04 4.85 -6.28
N ILE A 33 -14.83 4.30 -6.14
CA ILE A 33 -13.73 4.94 -5.44
C ILE A 33 -13.35 6.29 -6.09
N PRO A 34 -13.10 6.40 -7.41
CA PRO A 34 -12.81 7.69 -8.02
C PRO A 34 -13.91 8.72 -7.82
N GLU A 35 -15.17 8.32 -7.90
CA GLU A 35 -16.31 9.23 -7.69
C GLU A 35 -16.36 9.73 -6.24
N LEU A 36 -16.10 8.86 -5.27
CA LEU A 36 -16.02 9.25 -3.86
C LEU A 36 -14.87 10.24 -3.64
N LEU A 37 -13.70 9.96 -4.19
CA LEU A 37 -12.51 10.80 -4.03
C LEU A 37 -12.70 12.20 -4.62
N LYS A 38 -13.44 12.33 -5.71
CA LYS A 38 -13.74 13.63 -6.33
C LYS A 38 -14.58 14.54 -5.43
N LEU A 39 -15.28 13.98 -4.45
CA LEU A 39 -16.09 14.75 -3.50
C LEU A 39 -15.27 15.30 -2.33
N LEU A 40 -14.00 14.91 -2.22
CA LEU A 40 -13.16 15.21 -1.07
C LEU A 40 -12.06 16.20 -1.43
N ASP A 41 -11.74 17.10 -0.50
CA ASP A 41 -10.49 17.86 -0.54
C ASP A 41 -9.42 17.05 0.16
N LEU A 42 -8.45 16.55 -0.60
CA LEU A 42 -7.42 15.63 -0.11
C LEU A 42 -6.09 16.34 0.23
N ARG A 43 -6.07 17.67 0.28
CA ARG A 43 -4.84 18.40 0.62
C ARG A 43 -4.30 17.97 1.97
N GLY A 44 -3.02 17.62 2.00
CA GLY A 44 -2.35 17.14 3.20
C GLY A 44 -2.76 15.74 3.64
N ALA A 45 -3.64 15.06 2.91
CA ALA A 45 -4.06 13.71 3.22
C ALA A 45 -3.19 12.67 2.52
N LEU A 46 -2.93 11.57 3.19
CA LEU A 46 -2.41 10.34 2.59
C LEU A 46 -3.56 9.34 2.49
N VAL A 47 -3.96 9.05 1.26
CA VAL A 47 -5.03 8.09 0.98
C VAL A 47 -4.41 6.71 0.87
N SER A 48 -4.72 5.85 1.81
CA SER A 48 -4.22 4.47 1.83
C SER A 48 -5.34 3.51 1.43
N ILE A 49 -5.11 2.72 0.40
CA ILE A 49 -6.09 1.78 -0.13
C ILE A 49 -5.45 0.41 -0.26
N ASP A 50 -6.11 -0.60 0.31
CA ASP A 50 -5.68 -1.98 0.21
C ASP A 50 -6.11 -2.60 -1.13
N ALA A 51 -5.25 -3.36 -1.64
CA ALA A 51 -5.32 -4.47 -2.55
C ALA A 51 -6.09 -4.36 -3.87
N MET A 52 -7.36 -4.14 -3.85
CA MET A 52 -8.18 -4.28 -5.07
C MET A 52 -8.30 -3.01 -5.87
N ALA A 53 -7.86 -1.91 -5.30
CA ALA A 53 -8.05 -0.58 -5.83
C ALA A 53 -6.78 0.07 -6.38
N CYS A 54 -5.69 -0.70 -6.52
CA CYS A 54 -4.44 -0.18 -7.08
C CYS A 54 -4.57 -0.04 -8.59
N GLN A 55 -5.09 1.09 -9.03
CA GLN A 55 -5.29 1.41 -10.44
C GLN A 55 -4.79 2.81 -10.75
N THR A 56 -4.31 3.00 -11.97
CA THR A 56 -3.79 4.29 -12.45
C THR A 56 -4.82 5.41 -12.33
N LYS A 57 -6.10 5.09 -12.56
CA LYS A 57 -7.20 6.06 -12.43
C LYS A 57 -7.37 6.56 -11.01
N ILE A 58 -7.24 5.67 -10.03
CA ILE A 58 -7.35 6.04 -8.60
C ILE A 58 -6.15 6.91 -8.20
N ALA A 59 -4.95 6.52 -8.56
CA ALA A 59 -3.74 7.31 -8.32
C ALA A 59 -3.87 8.71 -8.92
N LYS A 60 -4.30 8.81 -10.17
CA LYS A 60 -4.52 10.06 -10.87
C LYS A 60 -5.55 10.95 -10.14
N THR A 61 -6.68 10.38 -9.73
CA THR A 61 -7.74 11.12 -9.04
C THR A 61 -7.25 11.69 -7.71
N ILE A 62 -6.50 10.92 -6.94
CA ILE A 62 -5.94 11.38 -5.66
C ILE A 62 -5.01 12.58 -5.90
N ILE A 63 -4.14 12.50 -6.88
CA ILE A 63 -3.22 13.60 -7.23
C ILE A 63 -4.00 14.83 -7.70
N GLU A 64 -5.02 14.66 -8.54
CA GLU A 64 -5.86 15.76 -9.01
C GLU A 64 -6.63 16.45 -7.87
N GLN A 65 -6.94 15.72 -6.80
CA GLN A 65 -7.56 16.27 -5.60
C GLN A 65 -6.52 16.79 -4.58
N ASN A 66 -5.27 16.94 -4.97
CA ASN A 66 -4.15 17.47 -4.19
C ASN A 66 -3.75 16.60 -2.98
N GLY A 67 -4.09 15.32 -3.00
CA GLY A 67 -3.66 14.35 -1.99
C GLY A 67 -2.46 13.53 -2.41
N ASP A 68 -2.02 12.67 -1.51
CA ASP A 68 -1.04 11.63 -1.77
C ASP A 68 -1.66 10.25 -1.61
N TYR A 69 -1.09 9.27 -2.28
CA TYR A 69 -1.57 7.89 -2.18
C TYR A 69 -0.53 6.93 -1.59
N LEU A 70 -1.02 5.88 -0.98
CA LEU A 70 -0.25 4.69 -0.60
C LEU A 70 -1.10 3.48 -1.01
N LEU A 71 -0.72 2.82 -2.09
CA LEU A 71 -1.54 1.77 -2.71
C LEU A 71 -0.82 0.43 -2.67
N ALA A 72 -1.53 -0.61 -2.28
CA ALA A 72 -1.01 -1.97 -2.33
C ALA A 72 -0.89 -2.45 -3.78
N VAL A 73 0.25 -3.03 -4.11
CA VAL A 73 0.52 -3.60 -5.44
C VAL A 73 0.28 -5.10 -5.40
N LYS A 74 -0.57 -5.59 -6.28
CA LYS A 74 -0.84 -7.03 -6.40
C LYS A 74 -0.52 -7.55 -7.79
N GLY A 75 -0.47 -8.87 -7.92
CA GLY A 75 -0.09 -9.54 -9.16
C GLY A 75 -0.94 -9.17 -10.38
N ASN A 76 -2.16 -8.64 -10.18
CA ASN A 76 -3.02 -8.17 -11.26
C ASN A 76 -2.54 -6.88 -11.94
N GLN A 77 -1.60 -6.14 -11.37
CA GLN A 77 -0.96 -4.99 -12.00
C GLN A 77 0.21 -5.36 -12.91
N GLY A 78 0.35 -6.61 -13.27
CA GLY A 78 1.25 -7.10 -14.31
C GLY A 78 2.66 -6.49 -14.30
N ASN A 79 2.89 -5.53 -15.17
CA ASN A 79 4.21 -4.90 -15.34
C ASN A 79 4.68 -4.14 -14.10
N LEU A 80 3.82 -3.43 -13.42
CA LEU A 80 4.19 -2.71 -12.19
C LEU A 80 4.62 -3.70 -11.10
N SER A 81 3.85 -4.76 -10.89
CA SER A 81 4.17 -5.79 -9.90
C SER A 81 5.53 -6.43 -10.18
N LYS A 82 5.81 -6.78 -11.41
CA LYS A 82 7.10 -7.37 -11.81
C LYS A 82 8.25 -6.41 -11.60
N ALA A 83 8.09 -5.14 -11.96
CA ALA A 83 9.13 -4.13 -11.80
C ALA A 83 9.43 -3.83 -10.32
N VAL A 84 8.41 -3.77 -9.49
CA VAL A 84 8.56 -3.57 -8.04
C VAL A 84 9.28 -4.77 -7.41
N LEU A 85 8.86 -5.99 -7.72
CA LEU A 85 9.52 -7.21 -7.26
C LEU A 85 10.99 -7.24 -7.67
N HIS A 86 11.29 -6.89 -8.92
CA HIS A 86 12.65 -6.85 -9.43
C HIS A 86 13.51 -5.82 -8.70
N ALA A 87 12.97 -4.62 -8.47
CA ALA A 87 13.69 -3.57 -7.73
C ALA A 87 14.08 -4.02 -6.32
N PHE A 88 13.19 -4.66 -5.59
CA PHE A 88 13.49 -5.17 -4.25
C PHE A 88 14.37 -6.41 -4.25
N SER A 89 14.30 -7.26 -5.27
CA SER A 89 15.16 -8.44 -5.34
C SER A 89 16.64 -8.07 -5.53
N ALA A 90 16.92 -6.98 -6.22
CA ALA A 90 18.28 -6.47 -6.40
C ALA A 90 18.90 -6.00 -5.06
N LEU A 91 18.09 -5.70 -4.06
CA LEU A 91 18.52 -5.23 -2.75
C LEU A 91 18.77 -6.32 -1.72
N ARG A 92 18.46 -7.57 -2.00
CA ARG A 92 18.62 -8.66 -1.02
C ARG A 92 20.04 -8.80 -0.49
N ASN A 93 21.01 -8.26 -1.21
CA ASN A 93 22.43 -8.29 -0.85
C ASN A 93 22.95 -6.95 -0.34
N ASP A 94 22.11 -5.94 -0.24
CA ASP A 94 22.53 -4.61 0.20
C ASP A 94 21.93 -4.29 1.57
N ALA A 95 22.80 -4.25 2.59
CA ALA A 95 22.43 -3.93 3.96
C ALA A 95 22.08 -2.45 4.19
N SER A 96 22.19 -1.61 3.15
CA SER A 96 21.92 -0.18 3.26
C SER A 96 20.44 0.21 3.19
N SER A 97 19.55 -0.73 2.85
CA SER A 97 18.11 -0.45 2.86
C SER A 97 17.62 -0.30 4.30
N LEU A 98 17.10 0.88 4.61
CA LEU A 98 16.55 1.18 5.92
C LEU A 98 15.30 0.34 6.18
N ALA A 99 15.30 -0.36 7.30
CA ALA A 99 14.20 -1.23 7.69
C ALA A 99 13.64 -0.83 9.05
N ALA A 100 12.32 -0.68 9.13
CA ALA A 100 11.61 -0.53 10.41
C ALA A 100 11.11 -1.90 10.86
N LEU A 101 11.50 -2.33 12.05
CA LEU A 101 11.03 -3.58 12.64
C LEU A 101 9.91 -3.31 13.63
N GLN A 102 8.78 -3.95 13.42
CA GLN A 102 7.67 -3.96 14.37
C GLN A 102 7.43 -5.40 14.83
N THR A 103 7.35 -5.61 16.14
CA THR A 103 7.09 -6.94 16.70
C THR A 103 5.91 -6.87 17.65
N GLU A 104 4.97 -7.79 17.47
CA GLU A 104 3.79 -7.93 18.33
C GLU A 104 3.68 -9.36 18.84
N LYS A 105 3.38 -9.50 20.15
CA LYS A 105 3.10 -10.79 20.78
C LYS A 105 1.63 -10.84 21.18
N GLN A 106 0.93 -11.86 20.75
CA GLN A 106 -0.47 -12.05 21.11
C GLN A 106 -0.83 -13.53 21.11
N HIS A 107 -1.37 -14.05 22.23
CA HIS A 107 -1.87 -15.42 22.35
C HIS A 107 -0.89 -16.52 21.88
N GLY A 108 0.37 -16.43 22.28
CA GLY A 108 1.39 -17.42 21.90
C GLY A 108 1.88 -17.28 20.46
N ARG A 109 1.49 -16.24 19.76
CA ARG A 109 1.86 -15.93 18.39
C ARG A 109 2.73 -14.68 18.37
N ILE A 110 3.83 -14.77 17.66
CA ILE A 110 4.74 -13.64 17.46
C ILE A 110 4.63 -13.22 15.99
N GLU A 111 4.30 -11.97 15.76
CA GLU A 111 4.33 -11.36 14.44
C GLU A 111 5.40 -10.28 14.40
N SER A 112 6.27 -10.35 13.40
CA SER A 112 7.30 -9.34 13.14
C SER A 112 7.15 -8.83 11.73
N ARG A 113 7.25 -7.53 11.56
CA ARG A 113 7.18 -6.87 10.26
C ARG A 113 8.43 -6.04 10.02
N LEU A 114 8.99 -6.21 8.85
CA LEU A 114 10.17 -5.48 8.39
C LEU A 114 9.78 -4.68 7.16
N CYS A 115 10.02 -3.38 7.18
CA CYS A 115 9.70 -2.50 6.06
C CYS A 115 10.96 -1.98 5.38
N HIS A 116 11.00 -2.09 4.05
CA HIS A 116 12.04 -1.52 3.21
C HIS A 116 11.41 -0.53 2.24
N VAL A 117 12.09 0.57 1.97
CA VAL A 117 11.65 1.55 0.97
C VAL A 117 12.73 1.79 -0.06
N LEU A 118 12.29 2.12 -1.27
CA LEU A 118 13.13 2.50 -2.38
C LEU A 118 12.57 3.74 -3.06
N ASP A 119 13.44 4.52 -3.68
CA ASP A 119 13.01 5.57 -4.59
C ASP A 119 12.38 4.93 -5.84
N ALA A 120 11.31 5.52 -6.35
CA ALA A 120 10.62 5.00 -7.52
C ALA A 120 11.47 5.06 -8.79
N SER A 121 12.55 5.85 -8.81
CA SER A 121 13.51 5.87 -9.92
C SER A 121 14.24 4.55 -10.13
N THR A 122 14.19 3.65 -9.12
CA THR A 122 14.76 2.30 -9.25
C THR A 122 13.91 1.38 -10.14
N LEU A 123 12.68 1.75 -10.46
CA LEU A 123 11.86 0.96 -11.38
C LEU A 123 12.45 0.97 -12.78
N GLU A 124 12.57 -0.21 -13.37
CA GLU A 124 12.91 -0.38 -14.77
C GLU A 124 11.65 -0.39 -15.62
N GLY A 125 11.55 0.54 -16.57
CA GLY A 125 10.41 0.67 -17.45
C GLY A 125 9.72 2.03 -17.33
N ASN A 126 8.66 2.21 -18.11
CA ASN A 126 7.89 3.44 -18.11
C ASN A 126 6.61 3.27 -17.28
N PHE A 127 6.56 3.98 -16.15
CA PHE A 127 5.43 3.98 -15.22
C PHE A 127 4.81 5.36 -15.06
N SER A 128 4.95 6.22 -16.06
CA SER A 128 4.41 7.59 -16.06
C SER A 128 2.88 7.67 -15.89
N ARG A 129 2.18 6.57 -16.18
CA ARG A 129 0.72 6.47 -15.94
C ARG A 129 0.36 6.47 -14.46
N TRP A 130 1.32 6.12 -13.59
CA TRP A 130 1.17 6.23 -12.15
C TRP A 130 1.57 7.63 -11.71
N LYS A 131 0.62 8.55 -11.76
CA LYS A 131 0.86 9.97 -11.50
C LYS A 131 1.50 10.18 -10.13
N GLY A 132 2.56 10.97 -10.12
CA GLY A 132 3.24 11.38 -8.89
C GLY A 132 4.00 10.29 -8.15
N LEU A 133 4.21 9.12 -8.72
CA LEU A 133 4.90 8.00 -8.07
C LEU A 133 6.31 8.40 -7.62
N LYS A 134 6.62 8.23 -6.34
CA LYS A 134 7.92 8.61 -5.74
C LYS A 134 8.57 7.52 -4.90
N THR A 135 7.79 6.69 -4.23
CA THR A 135 8.31 5.71 -3.27
C THR A 135 7.72 4.33 -3.53
N LEU A 136 8.59 3.33 -3.43
CA LEU A 136 8.20 1.91 -3.40
C LEU A 136 8.44 1.39 -1.99
N ALA A 137 7.60 0.48 -1.54
CA ALA A 137 7.76 -0.16 -0.25
C ALA A 137 7.52 -1.66 -0.32
N MET A 138 8.25 -2.39 0.51
CA MET A 138 8.07 -3.82 0.72
C MET A 138 7.95 -4.09 2.21
N ILE A 139 6.88 -4.77 2.60
CA ILE A 139 6.70 -5.22 3.98
C ILE A 139 6.82 -6.73 4.00
N THR A 140 7.79 -7.22 4.76
CA THR A 140 7.97 -8.64 5.04
C THR A 140 7.37 -8.94 6.40
N SER A 141 6.41 -9.85 6.44
CA SER A 141 5.77 -10.27 7.67
C SER A 141 6.22 -11.68 8.02
N PHE A 142 6.68 -11.84 9.26
CA PHE A 142 7.08 -13.13 9.82
C PHE A 142 6.06 -13.49 10.91
N ARG A 143 5.55 -14.70 10.87
CA ARG A 143 4.62 -15.22 11.86
C ARG A 143 5.16 -16.49 12.46
N THR A 144 5.30 -16.50 13.78
CA THR A 144 5.74 -17.66 14.54
C THR A 144 4.63 -18.08 15.50
N GLU A 145 4.19 -19.32 15.40
CA GLU A 145 3.26 -19.95 16.33
C GLU A 145 3.88 -21.22 16.89
N LYS A 146 3.60 -21.51 18.18
CA LYS A 146 4.10 -22.71 18.85
C LYS A 146 3.65 -23.97 18.08
N GLY A 147 4.61 -24.84 17.72
CA GLY A 147 4.33 -26.08 17.02
C GLY A 147 4.10 -25.96 15.52
N LYS A 148 4.29 -24.76 14.93
CA LYS A 148 4.15 -24.54 13.51
C LYS A 148 5.43 -23.95 12.89
N PRO A 149 5.70 -24.22 11.59
CA PRO A 149 6.81 -23.57 10.89
C PRO A 149 6.60 -22.06 10.84
N VAL A 150 7.70 -21.30 10.78
CA VAL A 150 7.65 -19.87 10.56
C VAL A 150 7.07 -19.59 9.17
N SER A 151 6.03 -18.78 9.11
CA SER A 151 5.47 -18.30 7.84
C SER A 151 6.01 -16.92 7.51
N MET A 152 6.21 -16.67 6.23
CA MET A 152 6.74 -15.41 5.72
C MET A 152 5.88 -14.94 4.55
N GLU A 153 5.50 -13.66 4.56
CA GLU A 153 4.68 -13.06 3.52
C GLU A 153 5.29 -11.73 3.11
N TYR A 154 5.24 -11.43 1.82
CA TYR A 154 5.69 -10.16 1.24
C TYR A 154 4.50 -9.38 0.73
N ARG A 155 4.45 -8.09 1.05
CA ARG A 155 3.48 -7.14 0.51
C ARG A 155 4.21 -5.93 -0.04
N TYR A 156 3.73 -5.45 -1.19
CA TYR A 156 4.35 -4.34 -1.89
C TYR A 156 3.39 -3.16 -1.99
N TYR A 157 3.95 -1.96 -1.91
CA TYR A 157 3.19 -0.71 -1.95
C TYR A 157 3.89 0.30 -2.83
N ILE A 158 3.11 1.21 -3.38
CA ILE A 158 3.60 2.39 -4.09
C ILE A 158 3.01 3.64 -3.44
N SER A 159 3.74 4.74 -3.47
CA SER A 159 3.29 6.01 -2.91
C SER A 159 3.74 7.19 -3.76
N SER A 160 2.87 8.19 -3.83
CA SER A 160 3.18 9.50 -4.41
C SER A 160 3.96 10.41 -3.45
N LYS A 161 4.03 10.03 -2.17
CA LYS A 161 4.75 10.76 -1.15
C LYS A 161 6.13 10.15 -0.93
N ILE A 162 7.13 10.99 -0.68
CA ILE A 162 8.42 10.51 -0.20
C ILE A 162 8.23 10.05 1.24
N MET A 163 8.41 8.76 1.48
CA MET A 163 8.15 8.14 2.79
C MET A 163 9.34 7.35 3.27
N SER A 164 9.61 7.44 4.57
CA SER A 164 10.56 6.55 5.24
C SER A 164 9.94 5.18 5.49
N ALA A 165 10.78 4.19 5.83
CA ALA A 165 10.30 2.86 6.20
C ALA A 165 9.35 2.91 7.40
N GLU A 166 9.67 3.74 8.40
CA GLU A 166 8.84 3.94 9.59
C GLU A 166 7.48 4.54 9.24
N GLN A 167 7.45 5.53 8.35
CA GLN A 167 6.21 6.16 7.91
C GLN A 167 5.31 5.19 7.16
N VAL A 168 5.88 4.37 6.27
CA VAL A 168 5.11 3.35 5.55
C VAL A 168 4.58 2.30 6.53
N ALA A 169 5.43 1.78 7.42
CA ALA A 169 5.03 0.78 8.40
C ALA A 169 3.88 1.29 9.29
N SER A 170 3.96 2.54 9.74
CA SER A 170 2.89 3.18 10.52
C SER A 170 1.59 3.31 9.73
N ALA A 171 1.67 3.79 8.48
CA ALA A 171 0.48 3.98 7.63
C ALA A 171 -0.22 2.65 7.30
N VAL A 172 0.55 1.61 7.00
CA VAL A 172 0.00 0.28 6.69
C VAL A 172 -0.61 -0.38 7.93
N ARG A 173 -0.05 -0.13 9.13
CA ARG A 173 -0.55 -0.68 10.39
C ARG A 173 -1.98 -0.23 10.70
N GLU A 174 -2.39 0.95 10.24
CA GLU A 174 -3.72 1.52 10.47
C GLU A 174 -4.81 0.89 9.57
N HIS A 175 -4.43 -0.02 8.69
CA HIS A 175 -5.40 -0.73 7.86
C HIS A 175 -6.23 -1.73 8.63
#